data_989117b69323a8fae2741ab4867ea2f8
#
_entry.id   989117b69323a8fae2741ab4867ea2f8
#
_cell.length_a   1.000
_cell.length_b   1.000
_cell.length_c   1.000
_cell.angle_alpha   90.00
_cell.angle_beta   90.00
_cell.angle_gamma   90.00
#
_symmetry.space_group_name_H-M   'P 1'
#
loop_
_entity.id
_entity.type
_entity.pdbx_description
1 polymer ?
#
loop_
_entity_poly.entity_id
_entity_poly.type
_entity_poly.pdbx_seq_one_letter_code
_entity_poly.pdbx_strand_id
1 'polypeptide(L)'
;MLILPTFAADNAQTPTTPVKQVVTLNQYFEYLPNAVHNNWTPYKANQDYEVTVQFRVKKNGEITEPFIVNSTNKNANTAVLNAVKSGAPYLPLPATFAGDSVNTQVMLKYLK
;
A
#
# COMPACT_ATOMS: atom_id res chain seq x y z
N MET A 1 2.80 32.93 -23.04
CA MET A 1 2.53 32.41 -22.53
C MET A 1 2.44 31.91 -22.09
N LEU A 2 2.57 32.09 -22.30
CA LEU A 2 2.29 31.41 -21.71
C LEU A 2 2.28 30.73 -21.24
N ILE A 3 2.41 30.94 -21.53
CA ILE A 3 2.08 30.18 -20.95
C ILE A 3 2.00 29.41 -20.53
N LEU A 4 2.13 29.79 -20.86
CA LEU A 4 1.81 28.92 -20.28
C LEU A 4 1.83 28.22 -19.72
N PRO A 5 1.88 28.49 -19.84
CA PRO A 5 1.68 27.62 -19.16
C PRO A 5 1.61 27.08 -18.59
N THR A 6 1.65 27.44 -18.92
CA THR A 6 1.33 26.71 -18.26
C THR A 6 1.19 26.02 -17.67
N PHE A 7 1.33 26.31 -17.82
CA PHE A 7 1.00 25.49 -17.19
C PHE A 7 0.94 24.84 -16.75
N ALA A 8 1.06 25.25 -17.66
CA ALA A 8 0.82 24.54 -17.09
C ALA A 8 0.76 23.99 -16.57
N ALA A 9 0.90 24.40 -17.05
CA ALA A 9 0.71 23.75 -16.33
C ALA A 9 0.54 23.21 -15.81
N ASP A 10 0.59 23.49 -16.13
CA ASP A 10 0.28 22.89 -15.46
C ASP A 10 0.06 22.32 -14.99
N ASN A 11 0.10 22.48 -15.52
CA ASN A 11 -0.30 21.79 -14.90
C ASN A 11 -0.46 21.14 -14.59
N ALA A 12 -0.25 21.26 -15.17
CA ALA A 12 -0.43 20.52 -14.67
C ALA A 12 -0.40 19.82 -14.40
N GLN A 13 -0.31 19.91 -14.64
CA GLN A 13 -0.33 19.22 -14.12
C GLN A 13 -0.27 18.39 -13.85
N THR A 14 0.02 18.64 -14.30
CA THR A 14 0.08 17.83 -13.81
C THR A 14 0.14 17.11 -13.33
N PRO A 15 0.30 16.95 -13.61
CA PRO A 15 0.34 16.23 -12.92
C PRO A 15 0.66 15.54 -12.52
N THR A 16 1.09 15.70 -12.61
CA THR A 16 1.40 15.19 -11.97
C THR A 16 1.70 14.74 -11.32
N THR A 17 2.07 14.79 -11.39
CA THR A 17 2.25 14.41 -10.58
C THR A 17 2.29 13.92 -10.04
N PRO A 18 2.54 13.68 -10.10
CA PRO A 18 2.53 13.10 -9.42
C PRO A 18 2.56 12.43 -8.67
N VAL A 19 3.09 11.94 -9.35
CA VAL A 19 3.08 11.25 -8.30
C VAL A 19 2.52 11.73 -7.27
N LYS A 20 1.87 11.61 -7.21
CA LYS A 20 1.45 12.29 -6.26
C LYS A 20 1.93 11.94 -4.97
N GLN A 21 2.32 12.77 -4.32
CA GLN A 21 2.85 12.55 -3.02
C GLN A 21 1.78 12.35 -2.01
N VAL A 22 2.04 11.45 -1.06
CA VAL A 22 1.20 11.28 0.11
C VAL A 22 1.65 12.32 1.12
N VAL A 23 0.76 13.24 1.51
CA VAL A 23 1.15 14.37 2.34
C VAL A 23 0.79 14.20 3.82
N THR A 24 -0.10 13.26 4.16
CA THR A 24 -0.47 13.02 5.55
C THR A 24 -0.37 11.53 5.87
N LEU A 25 -0.24 11.24 7.16
CA LEU A 25 -0.18 9.85 7.61
C LEU A 25 -1.52 9.15 7.37
N ASN A 26 -2.65 9.86 7.51
CA ASN A 26 -3.95 9.28 7.22
C ASN A 26 -4.05 8.87 5.75
N GLN A 27 -3.59 9.70 4.84
CA GLN A 27 -3.58 9.35 3.43
C GLN A 27 -2.68 8.17 3.16
N TYR A 28 -1.56 8.08 3.87
CA TYR A 28 -0.64 6.97 3.71
C TYR A 28 -1.30 5.66 4.14
N PHE A 29 -2.04 5.66 5.25
CA PHE A 29 -2.73 4.46 5.71
C PHE A 29 -3.91 4.08 4.82
N GLU A 30 -4.43 5.01 4.02
CA GLU A 30 -5.41 4.68 2.99
C GLU A 30 -4.74 4.08 1.75
N TYR A 31 -3.54 4.56 1.45
CA TYR A 31 -2.79 4.09 0.30
C TYR A 31 -2.30 2.65 0.47
N LEU A 32 -1.80 2.29 1.65
CA LEU A 32 -1.17 0.99 1.87
C LEU A 32 -2.08 -0.20 1.55
N PRO A 33 -3.31 -0.27 2.08
CA PRO A 33 -4.17 -1.40 1.78
C PRO A 33 -4.46 -1.54 0.28
N ASN A 34 -4.63 -0.43 -0.41
CA ASN A 34 -4.87 -0.47 -1.84
C ASN A 34 -3.64 -0.98 -2.59
N ALA A 35 -2.46 -0.57 -2.17
CA ALA A 35 -1.22 -1.01 -2.81
C ALA A 35 -1.03 -2.52 -2.61
N VAL A 36 -1.29 -3.03 -1.42
CA VAL A 36 -1.20 -4.46 -1.16
C VAL A 36 -2.24 -5.21 -1.98
N HIS A 37 -3.47 -4.71 -1.99
CA HIS A 37 -4.56 -5.36 -2.72
C HIS A 37 -4.27 -5.43 -4.21
N ASN A 38 -3.68 -4.39 -4.78
CA ASN A 38 -3.37 -4.35 -6.20
C ASN A 38 -2.31 -5.37 -6.61
N ASN A 39 -1.51 -5.83 -5.65
CA ASN A 39 -0.47 -6.83 -5.90
C ASN A 39 -0.89 -8.23 -5.47
N TRP A 40 -2.13 -8.39 -5.05
CA TRP A 40 -2.62 -9.64 -4.49
C TRP A 40 -3.26 -10.49 -5.58
N THR A 41 -2.77 -11.72 -5.72
CA THR A 41 -3.42 -12.74 -6.54
C THR A 41 -4.04 -13.74 -5.58
N PRO A 42 -5.36 -13.67 -5.38
CA PRO A 42 -5.98 -14.47 -4.33
C PRO A 42 -5.88 -15.97 -4.57
N TYR A 43 -5.68 -16.70 -3.49
CA TYR A 43 -5.89 -18.14 -3.52
C TYR A 43 -7.38 -18.41 -3.74
N LYS A 44 -7.72 -19.19 -4.74
CA LYS A 44 -9.13 -19.43 -5.07
C LYS A 44 -9.67 -20.54 -4.19
N ALA A 45 -10.79 -20.26 -3.55
CA ALA A 45 -11.42 -21.19 -2.61
C ALA A 45 -12.90 -21.28 -2.89
N ASN A 46 -13.52 -22.30 -2.27
CA ASN A 46 -14.96 -22.52 -2.40
C ASN A 46 -15.77 -21.68 -1.43
N GLN A 47 -15.11 -21.02 -0.51
CA GLN A 47 -15.77 -20.21 0.52
C GLN A 47 -15.05 -18.89 0.65
N ASP A 48 -15.76 -17.91 1.15
CA ASP A 48 -15.16 -16.63 1.49
C ASP A 48 -14.13 -16.82 2.59
N TYR A 49 -13.12 -15.99 2.59
CA TYR A 49 -12.13 -16.00 3.68
C TYR A 49 -11.55 -14.61 3.85
N GLU A 50 -10.86 -14.41 4.96
CA GLU A 50 -10.15 -13.17 5.19
C GLU A 50 -8.82 -13.49 5.87
N VAL A 51 -7.82 -12.69 5.56
CA VAL A 51 -6.47 -12.82 6.10
C VAL A 51 -5.99 -11.44 6.51
N THR A 52 -5.50 -11.33 7.73
CA THR A 52 -4.90 -10.09 8.22
C THR A 52 -3.40 -10.28 8.30
N VAL A 53 -2.66 -9.40 7.64
CA VAL A 53 -1.21 -9.43 7.62
C VAL A 53 -0.70 -8.17 8.31
N GLN A 54 0.40 -8.31 9.04
CA GLN A 54 1.04 -7.18 9.71
C GLN A 54 2.47 -7.04 9.20
N PHE A 55 2.88 -5.81 9.02
CA PHE A 55 4.26 -5.51 8.65
C PHE A 55 4.57 -4.08 9.08
N ARG A 56 5.85 -3.77 9.09
CA ARG A 56 6.33 -2.43 9.42
C ARG A 56 6.87 -1.80 8.16
N VAL A 57 6.51 -0.54 7.93
CA VAL A 57 7.02 0.22 6.80
C VAL A 57 8.04 1.22 7.32
N LYS A 58 9.24 1.18 6.76
CA LYS A 58 10.29 2.10 7.12
C LYS A 58 10.11 3.43 6.41
N LYS A 59 10.84 4.43 6.87
CA LYS A 59 10.69 5.78 6.36
C LYS A 59 10.89 5.87 4.84
N ASN A 60 11.78 5.04 4.29
CA ASN A 60 12.06 5.03 2.86
C ASN A 60 11.11 4.12 2.05
N GLY A 61 10.11 3.52 2.68
CA GLY A 61 9.16 2.65 2.01
C GLY A 61 9.51 1.16 2.04
N GLU A 62 10.69 0.81 2.52
CA GLU A 62 11.04 -0.60 2.71
C GLU A 62 10.24 -1.20 3.84
N ILE A 63 10.08 -2.51 3.81
CA ILE A 63 9.27 -3.19 4.83
C ILE A 63 10.10 -4.21 5.57
N THR A 64 9.68 -4.51 6.81
CA THR A 64 10.17 -5.67 7.53
C THR A 64 9.42 -6.90 7.03
N GLU A 65 9.88 -8.07 7.46
CA GLU A 65 9.22 -9.33 7.08
C GLU A 65 7.76 -9.30 7.52
N PRO A 66 6.81 -9.48 6.62
CA PRO A 66 5.41 -9.53 6.99
C PRO A 66 5.04 -10.85 7.65
N PHE A 67 4.01 -10.82 8.48
CA PHE A 67 3.53 -12.05 9.10
C PHE A 67 2.02 -12.01 9.24
N ILE A 68 1.41 -13.20 9.32
CA ILE A 68 -0.04 -13.34 9.41
C ILE A 68 -0.47 -13.20 10.87
N VAL A 69 -1.40 -12.28 11.10
CA VAL A 69 -1.98 -12.07 12.43
C VAL A 69 -3.20 -12.96 12.62
N ASN A 70 -4.02 -13.06 11.59
CA ASN A 70 -5.25 -13.82 11.64
C ASN A 70 -5.58 -14.32 10.23
N SER A 71 -6.14 -15.52 10.14
CA SER A 71 -6.49 -16.10 8.85
C SER A 71 -7.57 -17.13 9.04
N THR A 72 -8.61 -17.05 8.22
CA THR A 72 -9.66 -18.08 8.20
C THR A 72 -9.39 -19.16 7.16
N ASN A 73 -8.33 -19.01 6.37
CA ASN A 73 -7.92 -20.02 5.40
C ASN A 73 -6.41 -20.00 5.27
N LYS A 74 -5.75 -20.96 5.88
CA LYS A 74 -4.28 -21.00 5.91
C LYS A 74 -3.68 -21.15 4.52
N ASN A 75 -4.40 -21.76 3.59
CA ASN A 75 -3.89 -21.95 2.23
C ASN A 75 -3.75 -20.61 1.49
N ALA A 76 -4.43 -19.57 1.98
CA ALA A 76 -4.36 -18.24 1.38
C ALA A 76 -3.19 -17.42 1.91
N ASN A 77 -2.53 -17.86 2.97
CA ASN A 77 -1.53 -17.03 3.66
C ASN A 77 -0.35 -16.66 2.77
N THR A 78 0.16 -17.63 2.00
CA THR A 78 1.32 -17.38 1.15
C THR A 78 1.03 -16.30 0.11
N ALA A 79 -0.15 -16.33 -0.50
CA ALA A 79 -0.52 -15.32 -1.49
C ALA A 79 -0.59 -13.93 -0.88
N VAL A 80 -1.07 -13.83 0.36
CA VAL A 80 -1.14 -12.56 1.07
C VAL A 80 0.25 -12.04 1.40
N LEU A 81 1.13 -12.90 1.91
CA LEU A 81 2.51 -12.52 2.19
C LEU A 81 3.22 -12.06 0.92
N ASN A 82 3.01 -12.76 -0.18
CA ASN A 82 3.61 -12.39 -1.45
C ASN A 82 3.08 -11.04 -1.95
N ALA A 83 1.80 -10.76 -1.71
CA ALA A 83 1.22 -9.48 -2.12
C ALA A 83 1.91 -8.32 -1.41
N VAL A 84 2.18 -8.46 -0.11
CA VAL A 84 2.89 -7.42 0.64
C VAL A 84 4.30 -7.24 0.10
N LYS A 85 5.02 -8.33 -0.11
CA LYS A 85 6.40 -8.28 -0.58
C LYS A 85 6.50 -7.72 -2.00
N SER A 86 5.55 -8.07 -2.85
CA SER A 86 5.58 -7.63 -4.25
C SER A 86 5.32 -6.14 -4.39
N GLY A 87 4.60 -5.54 -3.46
CA GLY A 87 4.32 -4.11 -3.49
C GLY A 87 5.47 -3.26 -2.98
N ALA A 88 6.44 -3.88 -2.30
CA ALA A 88 7.56 -3.13 -1.73
C ALA A 88 8.62 -2.83 -2.78
N PRO A 89 9.34 -1.73 -2.67
CA PRO A 89 9.16 -0.68 -1.66
C PRO A 89 7.90 0.14 -1.93
N TYR A 90 7.26 0.52 -0.85
CA TYR A 90 6.09 1.39 -0.95
C TYR A 90 6.54 2.85 -1.03
N LEU A 91 5.59 3.75 -1.17
CA LEU A 91 5.93 5.16 -1.13
C LEU A 91 6.57 5.48 0.22
N PRO A 92 7.51 6.43 0.25
CA PRO A 92 8.10 6.85 1.52
C PRO A 92 7.04 7.41 2.46
N LEU A 93 7.30 7.30 3.76
CA LEU A 93 6.42 7.91 4.75
C LEU A 93 6.38 9.42 4.54
N PRO A 94 5.27 10.08 4.94
CA PRO A 94 5.19 11.53 4.80
C PRO A 94 6.35 12.22 5.49
N ALA A 95 6.86 13.28 4.88
CA ALA A 95 8.00 14.01 5.42
C ALA A 95 7.71 14.61 6.79
N THR A 96 6.43 14.85 7.08
CA THR A 96 6.02 15.41 8.36
C THR A 96 5.99 14.38 9.49
N PHE A 97 6.10 13.09 9.16
CA PHE A 97 6.12 12.04 10.16
C PHE A 97 7.49 11.99 10.82
N ALA A 98 7.52 12.11 12.15
CA ALA A 98 8.78 12.22 12.87
C ALA A 98 9.43 10.88 13.18
N GLY A 99 8.70 9.78 13.08
CA GLY A 99 9.23 8.45 13.40
C GLY A 99 10.02 7.84 12.27
N ASP A 100 10.62 6.69 12.54
CA ASP A 100 11.43 5.95 11.55
C ASP A 100 10.63 4.90 10.80
N SER A 101 9.49 4.49 11.34
CA SER A 101 8.68 3.43 10.74
C SER A 101 7.28 3.46 11.33
N VAL A 102 6.35 2.79 10.65
CA VAL A 102 5.00 2.59 11.17
C VAL A 102 4.66 1.12 11.08
N ASN A 103 3.92 0.62 12.08
CA ASN A 103 3.32 -0.69 12.02
C ASN A 103 1.97 -0.57 11.34
N THR A 104 1.64 -1.55 10.49
CA THR A 104 0.36 -1.54 9.83
C THR A 104 -0.18 -2.95 9.72
N GLN A 105 -1.50 -3.06 9.72
CA GLN A 105 -2.20 -4.30 9.45
C GLN A 105 -3.12 -4.08 8.27
N VAL A 106 -3.15 -5.05 7.38
CA VAL A 106 -4.02 -4.99 6.21
C VAL A 106 -4.84 -6.28 6.19
N MET A 107 -6.15 -6.12 6.05
CA MET A 107 -7.05 -7.26 5.92
C MET A 107 -7.41 -7.44 4.45
N LEU A 108 -7.22 -8.65 3.94
CA LEU A 108 -7.60 -9.00 2.58
C LEU A 108 -8.74 -9.98 2.64
N LYS A 109 -9.84 -9.64 2.00
CA LYS A 109 -11.04 -10.47 1.96
C LYS A 109 -11.21 -11.06 0.58
N TYR A 110 -11.49 -12.34 0.54
CA TYR A 110 -11.83 -13.03 -0.69
C TYR A 110 -13.31 -13.36 -0.66
N LEU A 111 -14.01 -12.92 -1.69
CA LEU A 111 -15.42 -13.22 -1.84
C LEU A 111 -15.55 -14.23 -2.98
N LYS A 112 -16.13 -15.37 -2.64
CA LYS A 112 -16.30 -16.46 -3.57
C LYS A 112 -17.14 -16.07 -4.78
#